data_2a1a5ff20fb8eeb8474eee3a937328eb
#
_entry.id   2a1a5ff20fb8eeb8474eee3a937328eb
#
_cell.length_a   1.000
_cell.length_b   1.000
_cell.length_c   1.000
_cell.angle_alpha   90.00
_cell.angle_beta   90.00
_cell.angle_gamma   90.00
#
_symmetry.space_group_name_H-M   'P 1'
#
loop_
_entity.id
_entity.type
_entity.pdbx_description
1 polymer ?
#
loop_
_entity_poly.entity_id
_entity_poly.type
_entity_poly.pdbx_seq_one_letter_code
_entity_poly.pdbx_strand_id
1 'polypeptide(L)'
;GWMSGYTDGTFRPDNAVTLEEAVTAVLKLLGYKMTDLSGSFPQAQLNKASELGLRNQLERQQGEALNYEECAILFYNALTANAASGSAYGTSLGFTVSNGQVDTSSVMLSSLKGPFIADGTTQLPFAPVSVYRNDKVSSSAELTKYDVYYYSESLQTVWIYTRRAAGRITAVSPSASAP
;
A
#
# COMPACT_ATOMS: atom_id res chain seq x y z
N GLY A 1 22.21 -2.16 -11.54
CA GLY A 1 20.78 -2.34 -11.41
C GLY A 1 20.45 -3.24 -10.22
N TRP A 2 19.23 -3.17 -9.70
CA TRP A 2 18.75 -4.01 -8.60
C TRP A 2 18.32 -5.42 -9.07
N MET A 3 18.14 -5.63 -10.37
CA MET A 3 17.96 -6.94 -10.99
C MET A 3 19.15 -7.27 -11.89
N SER A 4 19.58 -8.52 -11.89
CA SER A 4 20.62 -9.06 -12.76
C SER A 4 20.15 -10.39 -13.32
N GLY A 5 20.59 -10.73 -14.54
CA GLY A 5 20.32 -12.04 -15.13
C GLY A 5 21.12 -13.17 -14.47
N TYR A 6 20.99 -14.34 -15.03
CA TYR A 6 21.71 -15.55 -14.62
C TYR A 6 23.19 -15.52 -15.04
N THR A 7 23.99 -16.38 -14.43
CA THR A 7 25.43 -16.46 -14.70
C THR A 7 25.76 -16.88 -16.14
N ASP A 8 24.80 -17.50 -16.84
CA ASP A 8 24.92 -17.87 -18.25
C ASP A 8 24.57 -16.72 -19.22
N GLY A 9 24.31 -15.52 -18.68
CA GLY A 9 23.98 -14.32 -19.47
C GLY A 9 22.51 -14.22 -19.89
N THR A 10 21.64 -15.14 -19.48
CA THR A 10 20.21 -15.10 -19.77
C THR A 10 19.44 -14.31 -18.71
N PHE A 11 18.22 -13.82 -19.04
CA PHE A 11 17.34 -13.12 -18.10
C PHE A 11 16.11 -13.95 -17.70
N ARG A 12 15.61 -14.81 -18.56
CA ARG A 12 14.50 -15.75 -18.33
C ARG A 12 13.25 -15.12 -17.70
N PRO A 13 12.59 -14.17 -18.37
CA PRO A 13 11.48 -13.39 -17.80
C PRO A 13 10.24 -14.23 -17.43
N ASP A 14 10.07 -15.39 -18.03
CA ASP A 14 8.94 -16.29 -17.81
C ASP A 14 9.15 -17.28 -16.64
N ASN A 15 10.33 -17.29 -16.04
CA ASN A 15 10.58 -18.14 -14.89
C ASN A 15 9.90 -17.59 -13.64
N ALA A 16 9.35 -18.51 -12.83
CA ALA A 16 8.87 -18.15 -11.51
C ALA A 16 10.04 -17.67 -10.62
N VAL A 17 9.81 -16.60 -9.84
CA VAL A 17 10.83 -16.01 -8.96
C VAL A 17 10.86 -16.76 -7.65
N THR A 18 12.04 -17.25 -7.26
CA THR A 18 12.23 -17.96 -5.98
C THR A 18 12.33 -16.97 -4.80
N LEU A 19 12.16 -17.49 -3.58
CA LEU A 19 12.27 -16.70 -2.35
C LEU A 19 13.58 -15.91 -2.28
N GLU A 20 14.72 -16.59 -2.51
CA GLU A 20 16.04 -15.96 -2.42
C GLU A 20 16.28 -14.91 -3.51
N GLU A 21 15.71 -15.08 -4.70
CA GLU A 21 15.79 -14.10 -5.78
C GLU A 21 14.96 -12.84 -5.43
N ALA A 22 13.72 -13.04 -4.97
CA ALA A 22 12.84 -11.94 -4.54
C ALA A 22 13.45 -11.17 -3.36
N VAL A 23 13.92 -11.89 -2.34
CA VAL A 23 14.59 -11.30 -1.17
C VAL A 23 15.83 -10.51 -1.58
N THR A 24 16.64 -11.03 -2.49
CA THR A 24 17.84 -10.35 -2.98
C THR A 24 17.48 -9.03 -3.68
N ALA A 25 16.42 -9.03 -4.50
CA ALA A 25 15.93 -7.82 -5.15
C ALA A 25 15.45 -6.79 -4.13
N VAL A 26 14.68 -7.20 -3.12
CA VAL A 26 14.19 -6.33 -2.05
C VAL A 26 15.34 -5.78 -1.20
N LEU A 27 16.33 -6.57 -0.82
CA LEU A 27 17.48 -6.08 -0.08
C LEU A 27 18.26 -5.01 -0.85
N LYS A 28 18.44 -5.19 -2.17
CA LYS A 28 19.04 -4.15 -3.03
C LYS A 28 18.17 -2.89 -3.09
N LEU A 29 16.84 -3.04 -3.16
CA LEU A 29 15.89 -1.93 -3.13
C LEU A 29 15.99 -1.14 -1.82
N LEU A 30 16.18 -1.83 -0.69
CA LEU A 30 16.40 -1.24 0.62
C LEU A 30 17.81 -0.61 0.77
N GLY A 31 18.66 -0.68 -0.25
CA GLY A 31 19.99 -0.08 -0.29
C GLY A 31 21.10 -0.95 0.31
N TYR A 32 20.83 -2.21 0.65
CA TYR A 32 21.88 -3.12 1.13
C TYR A 32 22.77 -3.59 -0.03
N LYS A 33 24.07 -3.54 0.19
CA LYS A 33 25.05 -4.09 -0.76
C LYS A 33 25.25 -5.57 -0.46
N MET A 34 25.17 -6.41 -1.48
CA MET A 34 25.32 -7.86 -1.32
C MET A 34 26.72 -8.25 -0.80
N THR A 35 27.72 -7.42 -1.09
CA THR A 35 29.10 -7.59 -0.59
C THR A 35 29.24 -7.36 0.92
N ASP A 36 28.30 -6.65 1.54
CA ASP A 36 28.34 -6.30 2.96
C ASP A 36 27.62 -7.36 3.82
N LEU A 37 26.99 -8.35 3.20
CA LEU A 37 26.34 -9.46 3.88
C LEU A 37 27.33 -10.55 4.26
N SER A 38 27.22 -11.05 5.50
CA SER A 38 28.06 -12.14 6.00
C SER A 38 27.57 -13.49 5.47
N GLY A 39 28.45 -14.22 4.81
CA GLY A 39 28.17 -15.55 4.27
C GLY A 39 28.04 -15.59 2.76
N SER A 40 27.63 -16.74 2.23
CA SER A 40 27.43 -16.96 0.79
C SER A 40 25.96 -16.92 0.41
N PHE A 41 25.70 -16.63 -0.87
CA PHE A 41 24.37 -16.77 -1.46
C PHE A 41 23.90 -18.23 -1.44
N PRO A 42 22.63 -18.51 -1.13
CA PRO A 42 21.58 -17.55 -0.79
C PRO A 42 21.43 -17.28 0.72
N GLN A 43 22.20 -17.99 1.57
CA GLN A 43 22.00 -17.98 3.02
C GLN A 43 22.20 -16.58 3.63
N ALA A 44 23.19 -15.83 3.14
CA ALA A 44 23.46 -14.47 3.61
C ALA A 44 22.25 -13.56 3.41
N GLN A 45 21.59 -13.63 2.25
CA GLN A 45 20.39 -12.86 1.93
C GLN A 45 19.19 -13.28 2.76
N LEU A 46 18.97 -14.58 2.92
CA LEU A 46 17.87 -15.13 3.72
C LEU A 46 18.00 -14.77 5.20
N ASN A 47 19.22 -14.80 5.74
CA ASN A 47 19.49 -14.39 7.12
C ASN A 47 19.21 -12.90 7.31
N LYS A 48 19.69 -12.05 6.39
CA LYS A 48 19.43 -10.60 6.44
C LYS A 48 17.96 -10.28 6.29
N ALA A 49 17.26 -10.99 5.43
CA ALA A 49 15.82 -10.84 5.28
C ALA A 49 15.06 -11.19 6.57
N SER A 50 15.49 -12.25 7.26
CA SER A 50 14.89 -12.64 8.55
C SER A 50 15.16 -11.58 9.63
N GLU A 51 16.40 -11.07 9.70
CA GLU A 51 16.78 -9.97 10.61
C GLU A 51 15.93 -8.73 10.43
N LEU A 52 15.63 -8.37 9.19
CA LEU A 52 14.83 -7.20 8.83
C LEU A 52 13.32 -7.43 8.91
N GLY A 53 12.86 -8.63 9.23
CA GLY A 53 11.45 -8.99 9.24
C GLY A 53 10.82 -9.15 7.85
N LEU A 54 11.60 -9.17 6.77
CA LEU A 54 11.09 -9.31 5.40
C LEU A 54 10.35 -10.63 5.18
N ARG A 55 10.70 -11.67 5.97
CA ARG A 55 10.09 -13.00 5.90
C ARG A 55 8.90 -13.20 6.84
N ASN A 56 8.49 -12.19 7.58
CA ASN A 56 7.32 -12.31 8.45
C ASN A 56 6.09 -12.76 7.64
N GLN A 57 5.40 -13.80 8.12
CA GLN A 57 4.26 -14.44 7.47
C GLN A 57 4.58 -15.12 6.12
N LEU A 58 5.86 -15.34 5.79
CA LEU A 58 6.29 -16.10 4.63
C LEU A 58 6.88 -17.44 5.10
N GLU A 59 6.20 -18.52 4.75
CA GLU A 59 6.62 -19.89 5.13
C GLU A 59 7.47 -20.58 4.07
N ARG A 60 7.70 -19.90 2.92
CA ARG A 60 8.49 -20.44 1.81
C ARG A 60 9.92 -20.75 2.21
N GLN A 61 10.40 -21.87 1.67
CA GLN A 61 11.78 -22.32 1.85
C GLN A 61 12.65 -21.88 0.66
N GLN A 62 13.96 -21.97 0.85
CA GLN A 62 14.92 -21.75 -0.23
C GLN A 62 14.60 -22.63 -1.46
N GLY A 63 14.65 -22.04 -2.64
CA GLY A 63 14.36 -22.68 -3.92
C GLY A 63 12.88 -22.71 -4.31
N GLU A 64 11.98 -22.36 -3.40
CA GLU A 64 10.55 -22.32 -3.70
C GLU A 64 10.15 -20.98 -4.31
N ALA A 65 9.29 -21.04 -5.33
CA ALA A 65 8.75 -19.87 -5.99
C ALA A 65 7.67 -19.19 -5.15
N LEU A 66 7.64 -17.87 -5.17
CA LEU A 66 6.57 -17.08 -4.55
C LEU A 66 5.34 -16.98 -5.46
N ASN A 67 4.17 -17.00 -4.85
CA ASN A 67 2.92 -16.62 -5.48
C ASN A 67 2.64 -15.11 -5.30
N TYR A 68 1.55 -14.60 -5.89
CA TYR A 68 1.18 -13.18 -5.81
C TYR A 68 0.91 -12.67 -4.39
N GLU A 69 0.26 -13.49 -3.56
CA GLU A 69 -0.03 -13.15 -2.17
C GLU A 69 1.27 -13.02 -1.37
N GLU A 70 2.17 -13.96 -1.52
CA GLU A 70 3.47 -13.95 -0.86
C GLU A 70 4.35 -12.79 -1.32
N CYS A 71 4.30 -12.43 -2.60
CA CYS A 71 4.94 -11.21 -3.09
C CYS A 71 4.37 -9.95 -2.43
N ALA A 72 3.04 -9.86 -2.27
CA ALA A 72 2.39 -8.74 -1.60
C ALA A 72 2.81 -8.66 -0.13
N ILE A 73 2.88 -9.78 0.58
CA ILE A 73 3.39 -9.87 1.96
C ILE A 73 4.84 -9.37 2.03
N LEU A 74 5.71 -9.86 1.14
CA LEU A 74 7.11 -9.44 1.09
C LEU A 74 7.25 -7.92 0.85
N PHE A 75 6.45 -7.34 -0.04
CA PHE A 75 6.48 -5.91 -0.31
C PHE A 75 5.93 -5.09 0.87
N TYR A 76 4.87 -5.57 1.54
CA TYR A 76 4.39 -4.93 2.75
C TYR A 76 5.45 -4.94 3.87
N ASN A 77 6.10 -6.09 4.09
CA ASN A 77 7.19 -6.21 5.04
C ASN A 77 8.36 -5.28 4.67
N ALA A 78 8.65 -5.09 3.38
CA ALA A 78 9.67 -4.15 2.94
C ALA A 78 9.36 -2.69 3.33
N LEU A 79 8.08 -2.28 3.33
CA LEU A 79 7.69 -0.92 3.76
C LEU A 79 8.03 -0.67 5.23
N THR A 80 7.91 -1.68 6.06
CA THR A 80 8.17 -1.58 7.50
C THR A 80 9.63 -1.85 7.89
N ALA A 81 10.38 -2.52 7.00
CA ALA A 81 11.78 -2.84 7.21
C ALA A 81 12.68 -1.60 7.16
N ASN A 82 13.73 -1.59 7.98
CA ASN A 82 14.73 -0.53 7.91
C ASN A 82 15.56 -0.67 6.63
N ALA A 83 15.67 0.41 5.90
CA ALA A 83 16.61 0.54 4.80
C ALA A 83 18.06 0.64 5.36
N ALA A 84 19.05 0.48 4.50
CA ALA A 84 20.45 0.66 4.88
C ALA A 84 20.77 2.06 5.41
N SER A 85 19.91 3.05 5.13
CA SER A 85 19.97 4.40 5.70
C SER A 85 19.55 4.49 7.18
N GLY A 86 18.97 3.42 7.75
CA GLY A 86 18.55 3.33 9.15
C GLY A 86 17.10 3.71 9.44
N SER A 87 16.32 4.15 8.45
CA SER A 87 14.88 4.43 8.60
C SER A 87 14.03 3.41 7.89
N ALA A 88 12.76 3.26 8.30
CA ALA A 88 11.82 2.38 7.60
C ALA A 88 11.66 2.83 6.14
N TYR A 89 11.71 1.87 5.21
CA TYR A 89 11.67 2.17 3.77
C TYR A 89 10.39 2.91 3.37
N GLY A 90 9.24 2.54 3.94
CA GLY A 90 7.97 3.22 3.69
C GLY A 90 8.01 4.72 3.97
N THR A 91 8.82 5.16 4.96
CA THR A 91 8.98 6.58 5.27
C THR A 91 9.62 7.35 4.12
N SER A 92 10.56 6.74 3.39
CA SER A 92 11.17 7.35 2.20
C SER A 92 10.18 7.49 1.03
N LEU A 93 9.10 6.72 1.05
CA LEU A 93 8.00 6.78 0.08
C LEU A 93 6.84 7.69 0.52
N GLY A 94 6.98 8.38 1.67
CA GLY A 94 5.97 9.28 2.20
C GLY A 94 4.91 8.62 3.09
N PHE A 95 5.06 7.34 3.43
CA PHE A 95 4.17 6.67 4.38
C PHE A 95 4.58 6.97 5.82
N THR A 96 3.59 7.09 6.71
CA THR A 96 3.85 7.07 8.14
C THR A 96 4.02 5.62 8.60
N VAL A 97 5.19 5.30 9.14
CA VAL A 97 5.48 3.97 9.69
C VAL A 97 5.73 4.13 11.18
N SER A 98 4.93 3.46 12.01
CA SER A 98 5.06 3.47 13.46
C SER A 98 4.82 2.08 14.05
N ASN A 99 5.60 1.71 15.06
CA ASN A 99 5.50 0.40 15.71
C ASN A 99 5.57 -0.80 14.73
N GLY A 100 6.37 -0.68 13.66
CA GLY A 100 6.49 -1.72 12.64
C GLY A 100 5.25 -1.90 11.75
N GLN A 101 4.38 -0.90 11.67
CA GLN A 101 3.18 -0.91 10.84
C GLN A 101 3.10 0.36 9.99
N VAL A 102 2.57 0.22 8.77
CA VAL A 102 2.23 1.36 7.92
C VAL A 102 0.89 1.91 8.37
N ASP A 103 0.82 3.24 8.61
CA ASP A 103 -0.46 3.91 8.79
C ASP A 103 -1.21 3.99 7.46
N THR A 104 -2.12 3.05 7.28
CA THR A 104 -2.97 2.99 6.08
C THR A 104 -3.98 4.12 6.01
N SER A 105 -4.31 4.77 7.14
CA SER A 105 -5.24 5.90 7.17
C SER A 105 -4.66 7.10 6.41
N SER A 106 -3.38 7.39 6.58
CA SER A 106 -2.70 8.47 5.86
C SER A 106 -2.67 8.24 4.35
N VAL A 107 -2.49 6.98 3.93
CA VAL A 107 -2.53 6.59 2.50
C VAL A 107 -3.93 6.79 1.92
N MET A 108 -4.96 6.34 2.64
CA MET A 108 -6.36 6.54 2.22
C MET A 108 -6.68 8.03 2.10
N LEU A 109 -6.34 8.82 3.12
CA LEU A 109 -6.63 10.26 3.14
C LEU A 109 -5.91 11.01 2.03
N SER A 110 -4.66 10.65 1.70
CA SER A 110 -3.89 11.30 0.64
C SER A 110 -4.44 11.01 -0.76
N SER A 111 -5.12 9.88 -0.96
CA SER A 111 -5.74 9.47 -2.23
C SER A 111 -7.21 9.87 -2.35
N LEU A 112 -7.82 10.35 -1.25
CA LEU A 112 -9.24 10.65 -1.18
C LEU A 112 -9.55 11.98 -1.86
N LYS A 113 -10.48 11.95 -2.80
CA LYS A 113 -11.05 13.15 -3.46
C LYS A 113 -12.45 13.40 -2.94
N GLY A 114 -12.78 14.64 -2.69
CA GLY A 114 -14.07 15.07 -2.16
C GLY A 114 -13.93 15.98 -0.93
N PRO A 115 -15.03 16.34 -0.24
CA PRO A 115 -16.41 15.91 -0.56
C PRO A 115 -16.97 16.54 -1.84
N PHE A 116 -17.76 15.76 -2.58
CA PHE A 116 -18.54 16.23 -3.72
C PHE A 116 -20.03 16.04 -3.44
N ILE A 117 -20.86 16.83 -4.11
CA ILE A 117 -22.32 16.71 -4.05
C ILE A 117 -22.82 16.30 -5.44
N ALA A 118 -23.54 15.18 -5.51
CA ALA A 118 -24.14 14.71 -6.73
C ALA A 118 -25.32 15.62 -7.16
N ASP A 119 -25.40 15.91 -8.44
CA ASP A 119 -26.47 16.76 -9.03
C ASP A 119 -27.63 15.96 -9.65
N GLY A 120 -27.52 14.64 -9.65
CA GLY A 120 -28.48 13.71 -10.25
C GLY A 120 -28.08 13.23 -11.65
N THR A 121 -27.06 13.85 -12.24
CA THR A 121 -26.45 13.40 -13.52
C THR A 121 -24.99 12.98 -13.33
N THR A 122 -24.47 13.16 -12.12
CA THR A 122 -23.10 12.88 -11.76
C THR A 122 -22.72 11.41 -12.00
N GLN A 123 -21.63 11.21 -12.70
CA GLN A 123 -21.02 9.88 -12.90
C GLN A 123 -19.63 9.86 -12.28
N LEU A 124 -19.24 8.71 -11.77
CA LEU A 124 -17.88 8.50 -11.29
C LEU A 124 -16.90 8.41 -12.47
N PRO A 125 -15.67 8.92 -12.32
CA PRO A 125 -14.67 8.88 -13.40
C PRO A 125 -14.09 7.48 -13.65
N PHE A 126 -14.51 6.49 -12.87
CA PHE A 126 -14.07 5.09 -12.97
C PHE A 126 -15.17 4.13 -12.51
N ALA A 127 -15.04 2.85 -12.84
CA ALA A 127 -15.89 1.78 -12.31
C ALA A 127 -15.34 1.32 -10.95
N PRO A 128 -16.04 1.58 -9.83
CA PRO A 128 -15.53 1.21 -8.52
C PRO A 128 -15.61 -0.30 -8.28
N VAL A 129 -14.56 -0.85 -7.68
CA VAL A 129 -14.51 -2.23 -7.19
C VAL A 129 -15.15 -2.34 -5.81
N SER A 130 -14.98 -1.30 -5.00
CA SER A 130 -15.56 -1.25 -3.65
C SER A 130 -16.48 -0.04 -3.51
N VAL A 131 -17.67 -0.28 -2.96
CA VAL A 131 -18.68 0.75 -2.72
C VAL A 131 -19.11 0.71 -1.26
N TYR A 132 -19.06 1.85 -0.60
CA TYR A 132 -19.59 2.03 0.75
C TYR A 132 -20.71 3.07 0.73
N ARG A 133 -21.86 2.70 1.29
CA ARG A 133 -23.02 3.61 1.39
C ARG A 133 -23.43 3.73 2.85
N ASN A 134 -23.33 4.96 3.41
CA ASN A 134 -23.54 5.22 4.83
C ASN A 134 -22.75 4.23 5.72
N ASP A 135 -21.45 4.08 5.43
CA ASP A 135 -20.47 3.24 6.14
C ASP A 135 -20.71 1.71 6.05
N LYS A 136 -21.56 1.27 5.13
CA LYS A 136 -21.83 -0.14 4.86
C LYS A 136 -21.45 -0.51 3.45
N VAL A 137 -20.93 -1.72 3.27
CA VAL A 137 -20.66 -2.27 1.93
C VAL A 137 -21.94 -2.27 1.11
N SER A 138 -21.87 -1.84 -0.13
CA SER A 138 -22.99 -1.76 -1.08
C SER A 138 -22.57 -2.34 -2.43
N SER A 139 -23.51 -2.92 -3.15
CA SER A 139 -23.33 -3.36 -4.53
C SER A 139 -23.64 -2.26 -5.56
N SER A 140 -24.29 -1.15 -5.14
CA SER A 140 -24.69 -0.07 -6.03
C SER A 140 -23.84 1.17 -5.82
N ALA A 141 -23.16 1.58 -6.89
CA ALA A 141 -22.42 2.84 -6.98
C ALA A 141 -23.27 4.00 -7.51
N GLU A 142 -24.57 3.81 -7.69
CA GLU A 142 -25.47 4.84 -8.20
C GLU A 142 -25.50 6.06 -7.27
N LEU A 143 -25.29 7.25 -7.86
CA LEU A 143 -25.36 8.54 -7.17
C LEU A 143 -26.70 9.19 -7.44
N THR A 144 -27.41 9.54 -6.38
CA THR A 144 -28.66 10.30 -6.47
C THR A 144 -28.43 11.77 -6.16
N LYS A 145 -29.31 12.64 -6.64
CA LYS A 145 -29.18 14.09 -6.42
C LYS A 145 -29.05 14.42 -4.93
N TYR A 146 -28.03 15.21 -4.61
CA TYR A 146 -27.61 15.62 -3.27
C TYR A 146 -26.94 14.55 -2.40
N ASP A 147 -26.58 13.40 -2.93
CA ASP A 147 -25.67 12.49 -2.22
C ASP A 147 -24.31 13.19 -2.06
N VAL A 148 -23.73 13.09 -0.88
CA VAL A 148 -22.34 13.49 -0.64
C VAL A 148 -21.46 12.28 -0.87
N TYR A 149 -20.42 12.45 -1.67
CA TYR A 149 -19.53 11.34 -1.96
C TYR A 149 -18.06 11.74 -1.95
N TYR A 150 -17.24 10.73 -1.65
CA TYR A 150 -15.80 10.74 -1.77
C TYR A 150 -15.39 9.58 -2.64
N TYR A 151 -14.27 9.69 -3.31
CA TYR A 151 -13.71 8.56 -4.04
C TYR A 151 -12.18 8.56 -4.05
N SER A 152 -11.61 7.36 -4.28
CA SER A 152 -10.20 7.17 -4.56
C SER A 152 -10.07 6.32 -5.83
N GLU A 153 -9.46 6.88 -6.87
CA GLU A 153 -9.20 6.18 -8.12
C GLU A 153 -8.17 5.06 -7.92
N SER A 154 -7.14 5.31 -7.12
CA SER A 154 -6.08 4.33 -6.84
C SER A 154 -6.59 3.11 -6.07
N LEU A 155 -7.58 3.31 -5.18
CA LEU A 155 -8.23 2.24 -4.44
C LEU A 155 -9.47 1.70 -5.17
N GLN A 156 -9.86 2.28 -6.30
CA GLN A 156 -11.10 1.99 -7.03
C GLN A 156 -12.32 1.92 -6.10
N THR A 157 -12.40 2.85 -5.15
CA THR A 157 -13.39 2.85 -4.07
C THR A 157 -14.17 4.15 -4.05
N VAL A 158 -15.48 4.07 -3.76
CA VAL A 158 -16.36 5.20 -3.54
C VAL A 158 -17.09 5.07 -2.20
N TRP A 159 -17.19 6.18 -1.48
CA TRP A 159 -17.98 6.33 -0.24
C TRP A 159 -19.12 7.30 -0.50
N ILE A 160 -20.35 6.87 -0.28
CA ILE A 160 -21.60 7.62 -0.58
C ILE A 160 -22.39 7.80 0.69
N TYR A 161 -22.78 9.04 0.99
CA TYR A 161 -23.56 9.41 2.15
C TYR A 161 -24.88 10.02 1.69
N THR A 162 -25.97 9.32 1.98
CA THR A 162 -27.33 9.68 1.56
C THR A 162 -28.14 10.31 2.69
N ARG A 163 -27.63 10.24 3.94
CA ARG A 163 -28.29 10.83 5.11
C ARG A 163 -28.21 12.35 5.03
N ARG A 164 -29.34 13.01 5.13
CA ARG A 164 -29.46 14.47 5.02
C ARG A 164 -30.18 15.00 6.24
N ALA A 165 -29.72 16.17 6.69
CA ALA A 165 -30.44 17.00 7.64
C ALA A 165 -30.43 18.44 7.10
N ALA A 166 -31.54 19.12 7.16
CA ALA A 166 -31.62 20.53 6.84
C ALA A 166 -31.97 21.32 8.12
N GLY A 167 -31.29 22.44 8.33
CA GLY A 167 -31.50 23.26 9.50
C GLY A 167 -30.81 24.60 9.35
N ARG A 168 -31.17 25.55 10.22
CA ARG A 168 -30.50 26.84 10.33
C ARG A 168 -29.45 26.74 11.44
N ILE A 169 -28.21 27.10 11.14
CA ILE A 169 -27.17 27.25 12.16
C ILE A 169 -27.54 28.44 13.04
N THR A 170 -27.78 28.18 14.32
CA THR A 170 -28.13 29.23 15.29
C THR A 170 -26.98 29.67 16.17
N ALA A 171 -25.98 28.78 16.34
CA ALA A 171 -24.74 29.06 17.04
C ALA A 171 -23.65 28.11 16.60
N VAL A 172 -22.38 28.52 16.70
CA VAL A 172 -21.19 27.73 16.50
C VAL A 172 -20.33 27.83 17.78
N SER A 173 -19.93 26.69 18.33
CA SER A 173 -19.06 26.65 19.52
C SER A 173 -17.88 25.68 19.25
N PRO A 174 -16.60 26.08 19.50
CA PRO A 174 -16.25 27.47 19.86
C PRO A 174 -16.61 28.45 18.75
N SER A 175 -16.94 29.68 19.14
CA SER A 175 -17.17 30.76 18.16
C SER A 175 -15.88 30.90 17.34
N ALA A 176 -15.98 30.75 16.01
CA ALA A 176 -14.83 31.01 15.15
C ALA A 176 -14.47 32.50 15.34
N SER A 177 -13.42 32.75 16.15
CA SER A 177 -12.74 34.02 16.06
C SER A 177 -12.08 34.05 14.70
N ALA A 178 -12.50 34.98 13.85
CA ALA A 178 -11.79 35.22 12.59
C ALA A 178 -10.32 35.51 12.88
N PRO A 179 -9.40 35.04 12.03
CA PRO A 179 -7.96 35.33 12.15
C PRO A 179 -7.71 36.84 12.02
#